data_f7fdde31bd011051531e697750514abb
#
_entry.id   f7fdde31bd011051531e697750514abb
#
_cell.length_a   1.000
_cell.length_b   1.000
_cell.length_c   1.000
_cell.angle_alpha   90.00
_cell.angle_beta   90.00
_cell.angle_gamma   90.00
#
_symmetry.space_group_name_H-M   'P 1'
#
loop_
_entity.id
_entity.type
_entity.pdbx_description
1 polymer ?
#
loop_
_entity_poly.entity_id
_entity_poly.type
_entity_poly.pdbx_seq_one_letter_code
_entity_poly.pdbx_strand_id
1 'polypeptide(L)'
;MNALFQFRYRIALLLLVVCGLAGAGIYWLHVRRAARPSDLVGYLPAANASVIYIDVDALRRAGFLSMLAGSKTAEEPDYQQFVQATKFDYAHDLDAVAAALKDGRIYFALRGRFHWNNLRDYAARGGGSCHNDFCVMPGSQPNRRISFYLLKPDVMAMAIGPDDFAAYQVTSNSSQFVLAVPKEPVWALIPASALKDVDSLPVAAKAYVPALRGADQIVFSIAADASQQLQFGLHVTCKGAPEATALVTQFEGTTKALRDLLARQRQKPDPSDLSGVLVAGSFHRDERQVYGAWPIPKAFVDAIAGSMY
;
A
#
# COMPACT_ATOMS: atom_id res chain seq x y z
N MET A 1 51.49 24.28 35.17
CA MET A 1 51.30 24.14 33.70
C MET A 1 50.36 22.99 33.30
N ASN A 2 50.02 22.05 34.20
CA ASN A 2 49.20 20.85 33.86
C ASN A 2 47.66 21.04 33.95
N ALA A 3 47.17 22.01 34.71
CA ALA A 3 45.68 22.19 34.90
C ALA A 3 45.00 22.77 33.69
N LEU A 4 45.62 23.67 32.95
CA LEU A 4 45.06 24.29 31.73
C LEU A 4 45.03 23.31 30.55
N PHE A 5 45.95 22.33 30.51
CA PHE A 5 45.97 21.29 29.46
C PHE A 5 44.87 20.28 29.69
N GLN A 6 44.62 19.87 30.93
CA GLN A 6 43.54 18.94 31.27
C GLN A 6 42.14 19.57 31.06
N PHE A 7 41.99 20.88 31.27
CA PHE A 7 40.72 21.58 31.03
C PHE A 7 40.38 21.63 29.54
N ARG A 8 41.35 21.94 28.68
CA ARG A 8 41.18 21.96 27.21
C ARG A 8 40.85 20.57 26.64
N TYR A 9 41.40 19.53 27.18
CA TYR A 9 41.15 18.13 26.76
C TYR A 9 39.73 17.67 27.14
N ARG A 10 39.25 18.10 28.31
CA ARG A 10 37.85 17.81 28.76
C ARG A 10 36.82 18.54 27.90
N ILE A 11 37.09 19.78 27.51
CA ILE A 11 36.18 20.53 26.63
C ILE A 11 36.17 19.90 25.23
N ALA A 12 37.32 19.54 24.67
CA ALA A 12 37.39 18.87 23.37
C ALA A 12 36.67 17.52 23.36
N LEU A 13 36.78 16.73 24.42
CA LEU A 13 36.11 15.46 24.57
C LEU A 13 34.59 15.63 24.69
N LEU A 14 34.13 16.67 25.43
CA LEU A 14 32.73 17.00 25.59
C LEU A 14 32.11 17.46 24.27
N LEU A 15 32.82 18.25 23.47
CA LEU A 15 32.39 18.66 22.13
C LEU A 15 32.30 17.47 21.17
N LEU A 16 33.26 16.53 21.20
CA LEU A 16 33.21 15.32 20.39
C LEU A 16 32.00 14.43 20.74
N VAL A 17 31.69 14.27 22.02
CA VAL A 17 30.52 13.50 22.49
C VAL A 17 29.21 14.20 22.06
N VAL A 18 29.11 15.52 22.22
CA VAL A 18 27.92 16.29 21.79
C VAL A 18 27.73 16.23 20.27
N CYS A 19 28.80 16.38 19.48
CA CYS A 19 28.74 16.25 18.03
C CYS A 19 28.38 14.80 17.60
N GLY A 20 28.89 13.79 18.30
CA GLY A 20 28.55 12.38 18.08
C GLY A 20 27.08 12.09 18.37
N LEU A 21 26.56 12.58 19.49
CA LEU A 21 25.13 12.45 19.86
C LEU A 21 24.22 13.24 18.94
N ALA A 22 24.61 14.47 18.54
CA ALA A 22 23.86 15.25 17.56
C ALA A 22 23.86 14.57 16.18
N GLY A 23 24.98 14.06 15.72
CA GLY A 23 25.09 13.29 14.47
C GLY A 23 24.27 12.01 14.50
N ALA A 24 24.31 11.26 15.60
CA ALA A 24 23.49 10.08 15.81
C ALA A 24 21.99 10.44 15.89
N GLY A 25 21.63 11.54 16.55
CA GLY A 25 20.27 12.04 16.62
C GLY A 25 19.72 12.48 15.25
N ILE A 26 20.53 13.20 14.46
CA ILE A 26 20.17 13.61 13.09
C ILE A 26 20.06 12.40 12.18
N TYR A 27 21.00 11.44 12.27
CA TYR A 27 20.94 10.17 11.54
C TYR A 27 19.67 9.38 11.91
N TRP A 28 19.36 9.28 13.19
CA TRP A 28 18.18 8.57 13.68
C TRP A 28 16.86 9.27 13.26
N LEU A 29 16.81 10.61 13.28
CA LEU A 29 15.69 11.37 12.76
C LEU A 29 15.57 11.28 11.23
N HIS A 30 16.67 11.17 10.50
CA HIS A 30 16.66 10.96 9.04
C HIS A 30 16.19 9.55 8.66
N VAL A 31 16.63 8.54 9.40
CA VAL A 31 16.22 7.13 9.20
C VAL A 31 14.77 6.91 9.61
N ARG A 32 14.28 7.65 10.62
CA ARG A 32 12.88 7.60 11.09
C ARG A 32 11.93 8.60 10.43
N ARG A 33 12.36 9.35 9.44
CA ARG A 33 11.39 10.11 8.63
C ARG A 33 10.47 9.09 7.98
N ALA A 34 9.20 9.09 8.44
CA ALA A 34 8.14 8.31 7.83
C ALA A 34 8.27 8.45 6.31
N ALA A 35 8.43 7.33 5.62
CA ALA A 35 8.57 7.32 4.18
C ALA A 35 7.41 8.07 3.57
N ARG A 36 7.68 9.14 2.87
CA ARG A 36 6.60 9.79 2.12
C ARG A 36 6.16 8.80 1.05
N PRO A 37 4.85 8.57 0.89
CA PRO A 37 4.33 7.70 -0.16
C PRO A 37 4.94 8.00 -1.54
N SER A 38 5.14 9.30 -1.83
CA SER A 38 5.80 9.79 -3.05
C SER A 38 7.19 9.20 -3.29
N ASP A 39 7.95 8.89 -2.23
CA ASP A 39 9.32 8.42 -2.36
C ASP A 39 9.35 6.98 -2.90
N LEU A 40 8.44 6.11 -2.44
CA LEU A 40 8.36 4.72 -2.92
C LEU A 40 7.68 4.62 -4.29
N VAL A 41 6.59 5.35 -4.48
CA VAL A 41 5.89 5.38 -5.78
C VAL A 41 6.81 5.93 -6.87
N GLY A 42 7.71 6.87 -6.52
CA GLY A 42 8.70 7.42 -7.42
C GLY A 42 9.67 6.40 -8.02
N TYR A 43 9.83 5.22 -7.43
CA TYR A 43 10.65 4.14 -7.98
C TYR A 43 9.92 3.26 -8.99
N LEU A 44 8.58 3.29 -9.00
CA LEU A 44 7.76 2.39 -9.82
C LEU A 44 7.59 2.88 -11.26
N PRO A 45 7.43 2.00 -12.25
CA PRO A 45 7.03 2.34 -13.61
C PRO A 45 5.52 2.69 -13.66
N ALA A 46 5.13 3.76 -12.93
CA ALA A 46 3.74 4.11 -12.63
C ALA A 46 2.95 4.73 -13.79
N ALA A 47 3.60 5.09 -14.90
CA ALA A 47 2.91 5.67 -16.07
C ALA A 47 1.89 4.69 -16.66
N ASN A 48 0.60 5.07 -16.66
CA ASN A 48 -0.53 4.24 -17.12
C ASN A 48 -0.69 2.90 -16.36
N ALA A 49 -0.15 2.80 -15.15
CA ALA A 49 -0.27 1.63 -14.29
C ALA A 49 -1.33 1.86 -13.20
N SER A 50 -1.95 0.78 -12.73
CA SER A 50 -2.63 0.82 -11.44
C SER A 50 -1.58 0.79 -10.33
N VAL A 51 -1.69 1.71 -9.38
CA VAL A 51 -0.72 1.86 -8.29
C VAL A 51 -1.40 1.62 -6.95
N ILE A 52 -0.77 0.84 -6.09
CA ILE A 52 -1.24 0.57 -4.73
C ILE A 52 -0.14 1.02 -3.77
N TYR A 53 -0.55 1.62 -2.67
CA TYR A 53 0.34 1.99 -1.57
C TYR A 53 -0.25 1.57 -0.23
N ILE A 54 0.59 1.02 0.62
CA ILE A 54 0.22 0.59 1.98
C ILE A 54 1.33 1.06 2.93
N ASP A 55 0.98 1.92 3.87
CA ASP A 55 1.83 2.29 5.01
C ASP A 55 1.63 1.27 6.13
N VAL A 56 2.45 0.22 6.11
CA VAL A 56 2.37 -0.90 7.06
C VAL A 56 2.71 -0.43 8.48
N ASP A 57 3.63 0.53 8.61
CA ASP A 57 4.00 1.09 9.91
C ASP A 57 2.87 1.93 10.51
N ALA A 58 2.15 2.72 9.71
CA ALA A 58 0.96 3.44 10.16
C ALA A 58 -0.15 2.47 10.60
N LEU A 59 -0.41 1.40 9.82
CA LEU A 59 -1.38 0.36 10.18
C LEU A 59 -0.98 -0.38 11.46
N ARG A 60 0.31 -0.67 11.63
CA ARG A 60 0.85 -1.31 12.84
C ARG A 60 0.64 -0.42 14.06
N ARG A 61 1.00 0.87 13.98
CA ARG A 61 0.80 1.83 15.08
C ARG A 61 -0.66 2.04 15.44
N ALA A 62 -1.55 1.98 14.46
CA ALA A 62 -2.99 2.09 14.66
C ALA A 62 -3.66 0.79 15.15
N GLY A 63 -2.92 -0.33 15.25
CA GLY A 63 -3.46 -1.64 15.64
C GLY A 63 -4.27 -2.35 14.55
N PHE A 64 -4.32 -1.80 13.33
CA PHE A 64 -5.09 -2.38 12.24
C PHE A 64 -4.36 -3.49 11.48
N LEU A 65 -3.04 -3.57 11.59
CA LEU A 65 -2.27 -4.56 10.83
C LEU A 65 -2.67 -6.00 11.18
N SER A 66 -2.85 -6.29 12.46
CA SER A 66 -3.29 -7.62 12.94
C SER A 66 -4.70 -7.99 12.46
N MET A 67 -5.57 -7.00 12.28
CA MET A 67 -6.93 -7.21 11.78
C MET A 67 -6.94 -7.48 10.27
N LEU A 68 -6.07 -6.79 9.50
CA LEU A 68 -6.02 -6.91 8.04
C LEU A 68 -5.19 -8.11 7.57
N ALA A 69 -4.11 -8.43 8.26
CA ALA A 69 -3.20 -9.50 7.90
C ALA A 69 -3.68 -10.90 8.33
N GLY A 70 -4.66 -10.97 9.23
CA GLY A 70 -5.20 -12.21 9.78
C GLY A 70 -4.16 -13.03 10.56
N SER A 71 -4.59 -13.77 11.57
CA SER A 71 -3.71 -14.70 12.30
C SER A 71 -3.28 -15.88 11.41
N LYS A 72 -4.08 -16.26 10.42
CA LYS A 72 -3.81 -17.40 9.53
C LYS A 72 -2.55 -17.25 8.67
N THR A 73 -2.26 -16.04 8.16
CA THR A 73 -1.04 -15.86 7.35
C THR A 73 0.21 -16.16 8.19
N ALA A 74 0.20 -15.81 9.47
CA ALA A 74 1.31 -16.12 10.39
C ALA A 74 1.40 -17.62 10.72
N GLU A 75 0.32 -18.39 10.56
CA GLU A 75 0.23 -19.82 10.84
C GLU A 75 0.50 -20.69 9.61
N GLU A 76 0.51 -20.11 8.40
CA GLU A 76 0.81 -20.86 7.16
C GLU A 76 2.23 -21.43 7.19
N PRO A 77 2.40 -22.76 7.00
CA PRO A 77 3.71 -23.40 7.08
C PRO A 77 4.75 -22.79 6.15
N ASP A 78 4.35 -22.44 4.94
CA ASP A 78 5.25 -21.83 3.94
C ASP A 78 5.73 -20.45 4.39
N TYR A 79 4.85 -19.66 5.00
CA TYR A 79 5.22 -18.36 5.56
C TYR A 79 6.15 -18.51 6.76
N GLN A 80 5.88 -19.45 7.67
CA GLN A 80 6.76 -19.73 8.80
C GLN A 80 8.15 -20.18 8.34
N GLN A 81 8.22 -21.04 7.34
CA GLN A 81 9.47 -21.47 6.73
C GLN A 81 10.23 -20.27 6.11
N PHE A 82 9.52 -19.40 5.42
CA PHE A 82 10.09 -18.16 4.87
C PHE A 82 10.68 -17.28 5.98
N VAL A 83 9.91 -17.00 7.05
CA VAL A 83 10.38 -16.19 8.20
C VAL A 83 11.60 -16.82 8.88
N GLN A 84 11.57 -18.14 9.09
CA GLN A 84 12.71 -18.86 9.69
C GLN A 84 13.97 -18.76 8.82
N ALA A 85 13.80 -18.87 7.50
CA ALA A 85 14.91 -18.87 6.55
C ALA A 85 15.48 -17.47 6.32
N THR A 86 14.61 -16.46 6.19
CA THR A 86 15.01 -15.09 5.82
C THR A 86 15.22 -14.16 7.01
N LYS A 87 14.63 -14.50 8.17
CA LYS A 87 14.53 -13.63 9.34
C LYS A 87 13.76 -12.33 9.04
N PHE A 88 12.88 -12.36 8.05
CA PHE A 88 12.01 -11.26 7.67
C PHE A 88 10.57 -11.60 8.01
N ASP A 89 9.96 -10.80 8.86
CA ASP A 89 8.56 -10.88 9.23
C ASP A 89 7.86 -9.58 8.83
N TYR A 90 6.89 -9.66 7.90
CA TYR A 90 6.19 -8.46 7.42
C TYR A 90 5.55 -7.66 8.55
N ALA A 91 5.06 -8.32 9.60
CA ALA A 91 4.41 -7.65 10.71
C ALA A 91 5.36 -6.73 11.50
N HIS A 92 6.66 -7.04 11.51
CA HIS A 92 7.66 -6.32 12.28
C HIS A 92 8.67 -5.57 11.40
N ASP A 93 9.03 -6.13 10.23
CA ASP A 93 10.15 -5.66 9.43
C ASP A 93 9.76 -4.87 8.19
N LEU A 94 8.49 -4.93 7.76
CA LEU A 94 7.98 -4.18 6.63
C LEU A 94 7.38 -2.85 7.11
N ASP A 95 7.84 -1.73 6.55
CA ASP A 95 7.35 -0.39 6.92
C ASP A 95 6.35 0.17 5.89
N ALA A 96 6.60 -0.05 4.59
CA ALA A 96 5.68 0.38 3.54
C ALA A 96 5.85 -0.46 2.26
N VAL A 97 4.76 -0.54 1.50
CA VAL A 97 4.69 -1.20 0.19
C VAL A 97 4.14 -0.21 -0.83
N ALA A 98 4.83 -0.05 -1.94
CA ALA A 98 4.24 0.52 -3.14
C ALA A 98 4.30 -0.53 -4.26
N ALA A 99 3.21 -0.69 -5.00
CA ALA A 99 3.13 -1.63 -6.11
C ALA A 99 2.54 -0.96 -7.36
N ALA A 100 3.04 -1.34 -8.54
CA ALA A 100 2.47 -0.96 -9.82
C ALA A 100 2.10 -2.20 -10.63
N LEU A 101 0.86 -2.24 -11.10
CA LEU A 101 0.35 -3.30 -11.97
C LEU A 101 0.35 -2.76 -13.41
N LYS A 102 1.18 -3.32 -14.26
CA LYS A 102 1.35 -2.87 -15.64
C LYS A 102 1.69 -4.04 -16.56
N ASP A 103 0.99 -4.14 -17.69
CA ASP A 103 1.26 -5.12 -18.75
C ASP A 103 1.39 -6.56 -18.22
N GLY A 104 0.51 -6.95 -17.30
CA GLY A 104 0.50 -8.29 -16.68
C GLY A 104 1.66 -8.56 -15.72
N ARG A 105 2.46 -7.56 -15.38
CA ARG A 105 3.54 -7.61 -14.38
C ARG A 105 3.15 -6.84 -13.14
N ILE A 106 3.76 -7.21 -12.02
CA ILE A 106 3.63 -6.50 -10.76
C ILE A 106 5.02 -6.05 -10.33
N TYR A 107 5.19 -4.76 -10.12
CA TYR A 107 6.41 -4.13 -9.66
C TYR A 107 6.21 -3.64 -8.24
N PHE A 108 7.19 -3.84 -7.38
CA PHE A 108 7.13 -3.43 -5.98
C PHE A 108 8.35 -2.61 -5.61
N ALA A 109 8.12 -1.57 -4.83
CA ALA A 109 9.11 -0.92 -3.99
C ALA A 109 8.71 -1.16 -2.53
N LEU A 110 9.53 -1.90 -1.80
CA LEU A 110 9.28 -2.34 -0.43
C LEU A 110 10.25 -1.61 0.48
N ARG A 111 9.75 -0.94 1.51
CA ARG A 111 10.60 -0.37 2.57
C ARG A 111 10.50 -1.21 3.82
N GLY A 112 11.66 -1.50 4.43
CA GLY A 112 11.72 -2.32 5.62
C GLY A 112 13.15 -2.68 6.02
N ARG A 113 13.27 -3.65 6.93
CA ARG A 113 14.56 -4.18 7.40
C ARG A 113 14.82 -5.52 6.74
N PHE A 114 15.76 -5.56 5.80
CA PHE A 114 16.04 -6.74 5.00
C PHE A 114 17.39 -7.36 5.39
N HIS A 115 17.39 -8.65 5.73
CA HIS A 115 18.60 -9.45 5.89
C HIS A 115 19.04 -10.01 4.54
N TRP A 116 19.80 -9.22 3.76
CA TRP A 116 20.10 -9.51 2.37
C TRP A 116 20.71 -10.90 2.12
N ASN A 117 21.68 -11.30 2.93
CA ASN A 117 22.30 -12.61 2.80
C ASN A 117 21.29 -13.76 2.95
N ASN A 118 20.37 -13.65 3.90
CA ASN A 118 19.34 -14.66 4.13
C ASN A 118 18.35 -14.74 2.94
N LEU A 119 18.01 -13.60 2.36
CA LEU A 119 17.15 -13.54 1.17
C LEU A 119 17.81 -14.16 -0.06
N ARG A 120 19.11 -13.93 -0.26
CA ARG A 120 19.90 -14.57 -1.32
C ARG A 120 19.95 -16.09 -1.14
N ASP A 121 20.22 -16.54 0.08
CA ASP A 121 20.28 -17.97 0.40
C ASP A 121 18.91 -18.64 0.23
N TYR A 122 17.84 -17.93 0.57
CA TYR A 122 16.46 -18.40 0.35
C TYR A 122 16.18 -18.54 -1.15
N ALA A 123 16.52 -17.54 -1.97
CA ALA A 123 16.33 -17.59 -3.41
C ALA A 123 17.11 -18.75 -4.03
N ALA A 124 18.37 -18.97 -3.64
CA ALA A 124 19.20 -20.06 -4.14
C ALA A 124 18.61 -21.44 -3.79
N ARG A 125 18.14 -21.62 -2.55
CA ARG A 125 17.48 -22.87 -2.12
C ARG A 125 16.15 -23.11 -2.82
N GLY A 126 15.43 -22.03 -3.20
CA GLY A 126 14.18 -22.10 -3.97
C GLY A 126 14.38 -22.32 -5.47
N GLY A 127 15.56 -22.76 -5.93
CA GLY A 127 15.84 -23.00 -7.35
C GLY A 127 16.12 -21.72 -8.15
N GLY A 128 16.39 -20.62 -7.47
CA GLY A 128 16.79 -19.36 -8.07
C GLY A 128 18.31 -19.18 -8.14
N SER A 129 18.72 -18.03 -8.62
CA SER A 129 20.14 -17.62 -8.70
C SER A 129 20.29 -16.14 -8.35
N CYS A 130 21.44 -15.80 -7.77
CA CYS A 130 21.80 -14.41 -7.49
C CYS A 130 23.16 -14.09 -8.12
N HIS A 131 23.21 -13.00 -8.88
CA HIS A 131 24.44 -12.47 -9.46
C HIS A 131 24.62 -11.04 -8.97
N ASN A 132 25.76 -10.77 -8.33
CA ASN A 132 25.96 -9.53 -7.57
C ASN A 132 24.83 -9.34 -6.55
N ASP A 133 24.13 -8.21 -6.59
CA ASP A 133 23.01 -7.91 -5.70
C ASP A 133 21.64 -8.11 -6.36
N PHE A 134 21.55 -8.84 -7.46
CA PHE A 134 20.32 -9.12 -8.18
C PHE A 134 19.98 -10.60 -8.12
N CYS A 135 18.79 -10.93 -7.63
CA CYS A 135 18.30 -12.30 -7.49
C CYS A 135 17.08 -12.56 -8.37
N VAL A 136 17.01 -13.78 -8.89
CA VAL A 136 15.86 -14.30 -9.63
C VAL A 136 15.51 -15.66 -9.07
N MET A 137 14.20 -15.93 -8.89
CA MET A 137 13.70 -17.24 -8.47
C MET A 137 12.40 -17.59 -9.18
N PRO A 138 12.01 -18.89 -9.26
CA PRO A 138 10.72 -19.29 -9.76
C PRO A 138 9.58 -18.68 -8.94
N GLY A 139 8.51 -18.26 -9.61
CA GLY A 139 7.25 -17.93 -8.95
C GLY A 139 6.38 -19.18 -8.74
N SER A 140 5.22 -19.01 -8.11
CA SER A 140 4.24 -20.07 -7.86
C SER A 140 3.57 -20.62 -9.14
N GLN A 141 3.66 -19.90 -10.24
CA GLN A 141 3.15 -20.31 -11.55
C GLN A 141 4.31 -20.54 -12.53
N PRO A 142 4.22 -21.52 -13.46
CA PRO A 142 5.33 -21.89 -14.35
C PRO A 142 5.91 -20.72 -15.17
N ASN A 143 5.06 -19.76 -15.55
CA ASN A 143 5.46 -18.60 -16.37
C ASN A 143 5.70 -17.33 -15.56
N ARG A 144 5.83 -17.44 -14.23
CA ARG A 144 6.10 -16.31 -13.35
C ARG A 144 7.48 -16.45 -12.72
N ARG A 145 8.24 -15.38 -12.81
CA ARG A 145 9.55 -15.21 -12.17
C ARG A 145 9.45 -14.11 -11.15
N ILE A 146 10.15 -14.27 -10.05
CA ILE A 146 10.31 -13.24 -9.03
C ILE A 146 11.75 -12.75 -9.15
N SER A 147 11.93 -11.49 -9.47
CA SER A 147 13.24 -10.83 -9.48
C SER A 147 13.27 -9.74 -8.41
N PHE A 148 14.41 -9.57 -7.74
CA PHE A 148 14.54 -8.58 -6.67
C PHE A 148 16.00 -8.19 -6.41
N TYR A 149 16.19 -6.96 -5.87
CA TYR A 149 17.48 -6.45 -5.44
C TYR A 149 17.30 -5.30 -4.43
N LEU A 150 18.35 -4.97 -3.68
CA LEU A 150 18.34 -3.79 -2.82
C LEU A 150 18.61 -2.53 -3.64
N LEU A 151 17.62 -1.66 -3.74
CA LEU A 151 17.76 -0.33 -4.33
C LEU A 151 18.46 0.63 -3.38
N LYS A 152 18.20 0.46 -2.07
CA LYS A 152 18.83 1.14 -0.92
C LYS A 152 18.89 0.16 0.25
N PRO A 153 19.65 0.44 1.32
CA PRO A 153 19.72 -0.47 2.47
C PRO A 153 18.37 -0.81 3.09
N ASP A 154 17.40 0.11 3.01
CA ASP A 154 16.04 -0.01 3.54
C ASP A 154 14.95 -0.13 2.46
N VAL A 155 15.34 -0.18 1.17
CA VAL A 155 14.38 -0.28 0.06
C VAL A 155 14.76 -1.42 -0.88
N MET A 156 13.87 -2.39 -1.00
CA MET A 156 13.97 -3.49 -1.95
C MET A 156 13.09 -3.24 -3.17
N ALA A 157 13.68 -3.34 -4.35
CA ALA A 157 12.98 -3.44 -5.61
C ALA A 157 12.64 -4.90 -5.89
N MET A 158 11.38 -5.20 -6.26
CA MET A 158 10.96 -6.55 -6.64
C MET A 158 9.98 -6.48 -7.82
N ALA A 159 9.99 -7.51 -8.64
CA ALA A 159 8.98 -7.67 -9.68
C ALA A 159 8.54 -9.14 -9.82
N ILE A 160 7.29 -9.32 -10.21
CA ILE A 160 6.70 -10.61 -10.56
C ILE A 160 6.20 -10.53 -11.99
N GLY A 161 6.75 -11.36 -12.86
CA GLY A 161 6.41 -11.36 -14.28
C GLY A 161 7.07 -12.51 -15.02
N PRO A 162 6.93 -12.58 -16.36
CA PRO A 162 7.59 -13.60 -17.18
C PRO A 162 9.08 -13.30 -17.41
N ASP A 163 9.55 -12.09 -17.12
CA ASP A 163 10.88 -11.59 -17.40
C ASP A 163 11.75 -11.65 -16.14
N ASP A 164 12.91 -12.28 -16.25
CA ASP A 164 13.89 -12.44 -15.17
C ASP A 164 14.46 -11.09 -14.69
N PHE A 165 14.45 -10.06 -15.54
CA PHE A 165 15.04 -8.74 -15.24
C PHE A 165 14.02 -7.66 -14.95
N ALA A 166 12.75 -8.03 -14.77
CA ALA A 166 11.66 -7.07 -14.58
C ALA A 166 11.91 -6.09 -13.42
N ALA A 167 12.56 -6.52 -12.33
CA ALA A 167 12.85 -5.65 -11.19
C ALA A 167 13.75 -4.44 -11.52
N TYR A 168 14.55 -4.50 -12.57
CA TYR A 168 15.35 -3.34 -13.00
C TYR A 168 14.53 -2.14 -13.49
N GLN A 169 13.24 -2.34 -13.77
CA GLN A 169 12.34 -1.22 -14.07
C GLN A 169 11.93 -0.42 -12.82
N VAL A 170 12.18 -0.95 -11.63
CA VAL A 170 12.00 -0.24 -10.35
C VAL A 170 13.29 0.51 -10.04
N THR A 171 13.37 1.77 -10.40
CA THR A 171 14.61 2.57 -10.30
C THR A 171 14.36 3.95 -9.71
N SER A 172 15.41 4.59 -9.22
CA SER A 172 15.34 5.95 -8.66
C SER A 172 14.94 7.05 -9.67
N ASN A 173 14.89 6.73 -10.96
CA ASN A 173 14.57 7.68 -12.04
C ASN A 173 13.27 7.35 -12.78
N SER A 174 12.46 6.40 -12.30
CA SER A 174 11.36 5.87 -13.08
C SER A 174 10.15 6.80 -13.18
N SER A 175 10.06 7.87 -12.40
CA SER A 175 8.90 8.74 -12.52
C SER A 175 9.24 10.22 -12.54
N GLN A 176 9.15 10.80 -13.71
CA GLN A 176 8.69 12.19 -13.90
C GLN A 176 7.15 12.29 -13.71
N PHE A 177 6.53 11.28 -13.10
CA PHE A 177 5.09 11.25 -12.91
C PHE A 177 4.76 11.98 -11.61
N VAL A 178 4.35 13.24 -11.73
CA VAL A 178 3.77 14.01 -10.63
C VAL A 178 2.37 13.49 -10.38
N LEU A 179 2.28 12.35 -9.73
CA LEU A 179 1.03 11.89 -9.14
C LEU A 179 0.73 12.80 -7.94
N ALA A 180 -0.47 13.34 -7.88
CA ALA A 180 -1.01 13.84 -6.63
C ALA A 180 -1.21 12.61 -5.72
N VAL A 181 -0.18 12.26 -4.96
CA VAL A 181 -0.17 11.07 -4.11
C VAL A 181 -1.12 11.32 -2.93
N PRO A 182 -2.10 10.44 -2.71
CA PRO A 182 -2.98 10.50 -1.54
C PRO A 182 -2.18 10.51 -0.23
N LYS A 183 -2.77 11.10 0.81
CA LYS A 183 -2.13 11.17 2.14
C LYS A 183 -2.53 10.02 3.05
N GLU A 184 -3.54 9.27 2.65
CA GLU A 184 -4.11 8.15 3.38
C GLU A 184 -3.09 7.00 3.48
N PRO A 185 -3.09 6.24 4.59
CA PRO A 185 -2.11 5.18 4.80
C PRO A 185 -2.28 4.00 3.84
N VAL A 186 -3.47 3.80 3.30
CA VAL A 186 -3.75 2.78 2.28
C VAL A 186 -4.51 3.43 1.15
N TRP A 187 -4.03 3.28 -0.07
CA TRP A 187 -4.74 3.74 -1.24
C TRP A 187 -4.38 2.93 -2.49
N ALA A 188 -5.28 2.93 -3.44
CA ALA A 188 -5.10 2.38 -4.77
C ALA A 188 -5.55 3.41 -5.81
N LEU A 189 -4.70 3.65 -6.80
CA LEU A 189 -4.98 4.53 -7.93
C LEU A 189 -5.16 3.69 -9.18
N ILE A 190 -6.27 3.85 -9.87
CA ILE A 190 -6.62 3.13 -11.08
C ILE A 190 -6.80 4.17 -12.21
N PRO A 191 -5.97 4.15 -13.25
CA PRO A 191 -6.16 5.02 -14.41
C PRO A 191 -7.32 4.52 -15.28
N ALA A 192 -7.95 5.43 -16.03
CA ALA A 192 -9.05 5.09 -16.95
C ALA A 192 -8.67 3.99 -17.96
N SER A 193 -7.40 3.91 -18.35
CA SER A 193 -6.89 2.88 -19.26
C SER A 193 -7.05 1.46 -18.71
N ALA A 194 -6.91 1.29 -17.38
CA ALA A 194 -7.06 -0.01 -16.72
C ALA A 194 -8.52 -0.49 -16.65
N LEU A 195 -9.50 0.43 -16.75
CA LEU A 195 -10.93 0.09 -16.75
C LEU A 195 -11.42 -0.48 -18.10
N LYS A 196 -10.57 -0.51 -19.13
CA LYS A 196 -10.93 -1.06 -20.45
C LYS A 196 -11.01 -2.58 -20.43
N ASP A 197 -10.26 -3.23 -19.56
CA ASP A 197 -10.29 -4.69 -19.38
C ASP A 197 -11.31 -5.08 -18.29
N VAL A 198 -12.60 -4.97 -18.66
CA VAL A 198 -13.73 -5.26 -17.77
C VAL A 198 -13.75 -6.73 -17.33
N ASP A 199 -13.18 -7.63 -18.13
CA ASP A 199 -13.24 -9.07 -17.86
C ASP A 199 -12.34 -9.47 -16.69
N SER A 200 -11.28 -8.71 -16.43
CA SER A 200 -10.38 -8.92 -15.28
C SER A 200 -10.98 -8.46 -13.95
N LEU A 201 -12.08 -7.70 -13.96
CA LEU A 201 -12.67 -7.14 -12.74
C LEU A 201 -13.60 -8.13 -12.03
N PRO A 202 -13.68 -8.11 -10.68
CA PRO A 202 -14.68 -8.85 -9.93
C PRO A 202 -16.12 -8.51 -10.39
N VAL A 203 -17.03 -9.49 -10.35
CA VAL A 203 -18.42 -9.33 -10.81
C VAL A 203 -19.11 -8.11 -10.18
N ALA A 204 -18.90 -7.89 -8.89
CA ALA A 204 -19.44 -6.74 -8.17
C ALA A 204 -18.92 -5.39 -8.73
N ALA A 205 -17.66 -5.32 -9.15
CA ALA A 205 -17.07 -4.11 -9.72
C ALA A 205 -17.56 -3.86 -11.16
N LYS A 206 -17.88 -4.92 -11.92
CA LYS A 206 -18.39 -4.81 -13.30
C LYS A 206 -19.65 -3.97 -13.39
N ALA A 207 -20.51 -4.01 -12.38
CA ALA A 207 -21.75 -3.23 -12.33
C ALA A 207 -21.51 -1.70 -12.34
N TYR A 208 -20.34 -1.26 -11.85
CA TYR A 208 -19.99 0.17 -11.76
C TYR A 208 -19.15 0.67 -12.95
N VAL A 209 -18.62 -0.22 -13.78
CA VAL A 209 -17.80 0.17 -14.94
C VAL A 209 -18.49 1.15 -15.89
N PRO A 210 -19.80 0.98 -16.21
CA PRO A 210 -20.48 1.95 -17.08
C PRO A 210 -20.48 3.38 -16.51
N ALA A 211 -20.61 3.50 -15.17
CA ALA A 211 -20.57 4.78 -14.48
C ALA A 211 -19.19 5.42 -14.50
N LEU A 212 -18.15 4.59 -14.46
CA LEU A 212 -16.76 5.02 -14.41
C LEU A 212 -16.14 5.30 -15.79
N ARG A 213 -16.88 5.11 -16.90
CA ARG A 213 -16.41 5.43 -18.26
C ARG A 213 -16.06 6.89 -18.47
N GLY A 214 -16.66 7.79 -17.70
CA GLY A 214 -16.35 9.21 -17.68
C GLY A 214 -15.19 9.62 -16.78
N ALA A 215 -14.55 8.66 -16.10
CA ALA A 215 -13.43 8.93 -15.23
C ALA A 215 -12.10 8.96 -15.99
N ASP A 216 -11.22 9.89 -15.62
CA ASP A 216 -9.81 9.92 -16.01
C ASP A 216 -8.96 9.13 -15.02
N GLN A 217 -9.34 9.18 -13.73
CA GLN A 217 -8.62 8.56 -12.64
C GLN A 217 -9.56 8.22 -11.50
N ILE A 218 -9.33 7.09 -10.86
CA ILE A 218 -10.04 6.64 -9.67
C ILE A 218 -9.02 6.37 -8.58
N VAL A 219 -9.28 6.90 -7.39
CA VAL A 219 -8.50 6.62 -6.18
C VAL A 219 -9.43 6.02 -5.14
N PHE A 220 -9.08 4.87 -4.64
CA PHE A 220 -9.65 4.27 -3.44
C PHE A 220 -8.70 4.50 -2.28
N SER A 221 -9.24 4.72 -1.08
CA SER A 221 -8.44 4.88 0.12
C SER A 221 -9.09 4.25 1.34
N ILE A 222 -8.26 3.90 2.32
CA ILE A 222 -8.71 3.52 3.66
C ILE A 222 -7.93 4.38 4.65
N ALA A 223 -8.66 5.06 5.51
CA ALA A 223 -8.11 5.90 6.56
C ALA A 223 -8.94 5.77 7.84
N ALA A 224 -8.38 6.16 8.97
CA ALA A 224 -9.16 6.42 10.16
C ALA A 224 -9.61 7.89 10.16
N ASP A 225 -10.86 8.14 10.51
CA ASP A 225 -11.38 9.48 10.72
C ASP A 225 -10.92 10.06 12.08
N ALA A 226 -11.37 11.28 12.40
CA ALA A 226 -11.01 11.94 13.66
C ALA A 226 -11.50 11.16 14.91
N SER A 227 -12.49 10.28 14.78
CA SER A 227 -13.01 9.42 15.84
C SER A 227 -12.32 8.04 15.91
N GLN A 228 -11.25 7.82 15.16
CA GLN A 228 -10.56 6.54 14.98
C GLN A 228 -11.45 5.46 14.34
N GLN A 229 -12.54 5.86 13.66
CA GLN A 229 -13.35 4.96 12.87
C GLN A 229 -12.76 4.81 11.47
N LEU A 230 -12.67 3.56 10.99
CA LEU A 230 -12.22 3.30 9.63
C LEU A 230 -13.23 3.84 8.61
N GLN A 231 -12.73 4.46 7.58
CA GLN A 231 -13.49 4.96 6.46
C GLN A 231 -12.88 4.47 5.15
N PHE A 232 -13.72 3.91 4.29
CA PHE A 232 -13.36 3.68 2.89
C PHE A 232 -13.70 4.94 2.10
N GLY A 233 -12.73 5.46 1.36
CA GLY A 233 -12.82 6.64 0.53
C GLY A 233 -12.77 6.30 -0.95
N LEU A 234 -13.51 7.04 -1.75
CA LEU A 234 -13.45 7.05 -3.21
C LEU A 234 -13.27 8.49 -3.68
N HIS A 235 -12.29 8.70 -4.54
CA HIS A 235 -12.09 9.96 -5.23
C HIS A 235 -11.97 9.70 -6.73
N VAL A 236 -12.87 10.26 -7.52
CA VAL A 236 -12.89 10.10 -8.98
C VAL A 236 -12.67 11.46 -9.63
N THR A 237 -11.66 11.54 -10.47
CA THR A 237 -11.46 12.67 -11.38
C THR A 237 -12.18 12.35 -12.69
N CYS A 238 -13.23 13.09 -13.03
CA CYS A 238 -14.01 12.92 -14.23
C CYS A 238 -13.46 13.79 -15.37
N LYS A 239 -13.83 13.47 -16.61
CA LYS A 239 -13.49 14.25 -17.82
C LYS A 239 -14.06 15.65 -17.77
N GLY A 240 -15.26 15.80 -17.19
CA GLY A 240 -15.93 17.08 -17.05
C GLY A 240 -16.96 17.09 -15.92
N ALA A 241 -17.57 18.27 -15.67
CA ALA A 241 -18.60 18.44 -14.66
C ALA A 241 -19.90 17.65 -14.95
N PRO A 242 -20.34 17.48 -16.21
CA PRO A 242 -21.50 16.63 -16.52
C PRO A 242 -21.30 15.18 -16.10
N GLU A 243 -20.13 14.59 -16.39
CA GLU A 243 -19.78 13.22 -15.99
C GLU A 243 -19.73 13.08 -14.47
N ALA A 244 -19.18 14.07 -13.78
CA ALA A 244 -19.14 14.10 -12.32
C ALA A 244 -20.57 14.15 -11.73
N THR A 245 -21.46 14.97 -12.30
CA THR A 245 -22.86 15.05 -11.88
C THR A 245 -23.58 13.71 -12.09
N ALA A 246 -23.43 13.11 -13.25
CA ALA A 246 -24.04 11.81 -13.56
C ALA A 246 -23.54 10.72 -12.60
N LEU A 247 -22.26 10.70 -12.27
CA LEU A 247 -21.65 9.73 -11.37
C LEU A 247 -22.19 9.86 -9.94
N VAL A 248 -22.26 11.08 -9.38
CA VAL A 248 -22.86 11.30 -8.04
C VAL A 248 -24.31 10.87 -8.01
N THR A 249 -25.13 11.29 -9.01
CA THR A 249 -26.53 10.91 -9.11
C THR A 249 -26.71 9.39 -9.14
N GLN A 250 -25.83 8.68 -9.85
CA GLN A 250 -25.88 7.23 -9.90
C GLN A 250 -25.50 6.58 -8.56
N PHE A 251 -24.48 7.05 -7.87
CA PHE A 251 -24.12 6.53 -6.54
C PHE A 251 -25.21 6.77 -5.51
N GLU A 252 -25.77 7.98 -5.46
CA GLU A 252 -26.90 8.31 -4.59
C GLU A 252 -28.13 7.46 -4.90
N GLY A 253 -28.44 7.31 -6.20
CA GLY A 253 -29.54 6.47 -6.66
C GLY A 253 -29.39 5.01 -6.28
N THR A 254 -28.17 4.45 -6.44
CA THR A 254 -27.88 3.06 -6.06
C THR A 254 -27.99 2.87 -4.54
N THR A 255 -27.44 3.80 -3.76
CA THR A 255 -27.51 3.75 -2.29
C THR A 255 -28.97 3.87 -1.82
N LYS A 256 -29.76 4.75 -2.42
CA LYS A 256 -31.19 4.89 -2.13
C LYS A 256 -31.96 3.61 -2.49
N ALA A 257 -31.71 3.04 -3.67
CA ALA A 257 -32.36 1.80 -4.09
C ALA A 257 -32.06 0.64 -3.13
N LEU A 258 -30.85 0.56 -2.62
CA LEU A 258 -30.49 -0.45 -1.61
C LEU A 258 -31.21 -0.22 -0.29
N ARG A 259 -31.32 1.02 0.19
CA ARG A 259 -32.11 1.38 1.39
C ARG A 259 -33.59 1.01 1.21
N ASP A 260 -34.17 1.33 0.06
CA ASP A 260 -35.58 1.03 -0.26
C ASP A 260 -35.81 -0.50 -0.34
N LEU A 261 -34.86 -1.26 -0.88
CA LEU A 261 -34.92 -2.73 -0.94
C LEU A 261 -34.94 -3.34 0.47
N LEU A 262 -34.04 -2.94 1.35
CA LEU A 262 -34.00 -3.41 2.73
C LEU A 262 -35.27 -3.06 3.48
N ALA A 263 -35.79 -1.84 3.28
CA ALA A 263 -37.05 -1.40 3.89
C ALA A 263 -38.24 -2.27 3.44
N ARG A 264 -38.35 -2.59 2.13
CA ARG A 264 -39.38 -3.51 1.60
C ARG A 264 -39.29 -4.90 2.18
N GLN A 265 -38.09 -5.38 2.42
CA GLN A 265 -37.83 -6.68 3.04
C GLN A 265 -37.98 -6.66 4.56
N ARG A 266 -38.30 -5.50 5.15
CA ARG A 266 -38.34 -5.26 6.61
C ARG A 266 -37.03 -5.62 7.31
N GLN A 267 -35.91 -5.55 6.57
CA GLN A 267 -34.57 -5.76 7.09
C GLN A 267 -33.97 -4.43 7.51
N LYS A 268 -33.29 -4.42 8.64
CA LYS A 268 -32.44 -3.29 9.04
C LYS A 268 -31.04 -3.50 8.44
N PRO A 269 -30.36 -2.43 8.01
CA PRO A 269 -28.95 -2.54 7.65
C PRO A 269 -28.15 -3.18 8.79
N ASP A 270 -27.43 -4.24 8.50
CA ASP A 270 -26.61 -4.92 9.50
C ASP A 270 -25.21 -4.30 9.49
N PRO A 271 -24.73 -3.71 10.61
CA PRO A 271 -23.42 -3.11 10.69
C PRO A 271 -22.27 -4.15 10.58
N SER A 272 -22.57 -5.45 10.65
CA SER A 272 -21.58 -6.53 10.53
C SER A 272 -21.44 -7.05 9.11
N ASP A 273 -22.27 -6.61 8.17
CA ASP A 273 -22.23 -7.02 6.78
C ASP A 273 -22.03 -5.84 5.80
N LEU A 274 -21.86 -6.18 4.53
CA LEU A 274 -21.65 -5.21 3.46
C LEU A 274 -22.87 -4.29 3.26
N SER A 275 -24.11 -4.72 3.59
CA SER A 275 -25.30 -3.91 3.46
C SER A 275 -25.27 -2.69 4.37
N GLY A 276 -24.79 -2.88 5.62
CA GLY A 276 -24.63 -1.78 6.57
C GLY A 276 -23.61 -0.74 6.10
N VAL A 277 -22.50 -1.20 5.50
CA VAL A 277 -21.49 -0.30 4.92
C VAL A 277 -22.04 0.46 3.71
N LEU A 278 -22.62 -0.24 2.74
CA LEU A 278 -23.06 0.36 1.47
C LEU A 278 -24.17 1.38 1.63
N VAL A 279 -25.15 1.15 2.54
CA VAL A 279 -26.25 2.11 2.79
C VAL A 279 -25.78 3.37 3.52
N ALA A 280 -24.65 3.33 4.20
CA ALA A 280 -24.07 4.48 4.91
C ALA A 280 -23.26 5.41 3.99
N GLY A 281 -23.12 5.08 2.72
CA GLY A 281 -22.37 5.87 1.74
C GLY A 281 -22.89 7.30 1.60
N SER A 282 -21.97 8.25 1.56
CA SER A 282 -22.22 9.67 1.29
C SER A 282 -21.37 10.11 0.09
N PHE A 283 -21.94 10.97 -0.74
CA PHE A 283 -21.30 11.42 -1.98
C PHE A 283 -21.42 12.92 -2.12
N HIS A 284 -20.40 13.54 -2.68
CA HIS A 284 -20.46 14.94 -3.09
C HIS A 284 -19.54 15.16 -4.30
N ARG A 285 -19.72 16.26 -4.99
CA ARG A 285 -18.84 16.66 -6.08
C ARG A 285 -18.29 18.06 -5.85
N ASP A 286 -17.12 18.29 -6.39
CA ASP A 286 -16.52 19.60 -6.55
C ASP A 286 -16.01 19.70 -8.00
N GLU A 287 -16.61 20.59 -8.79
CA GLU A 287 -16.38 20.72 -10.23
C GLU A 287 -16.44 19.36 -10.95
N ARG A 288 -15.29 18.84 -11.39
CA ARG A 288 -15.13 17.54 -12.06
C ARG A 288 -14.66 16.41 -11.14
N GLN A 289 -14.61 16.66 -9.84
CA GLN A 289 -14.19 15.68 -8.84
C GLN A 289 -15.40 15.12 -8.12
N VAL A 290 -15.42 13.82 -7.91
CA VAL A 290 -16.44 13.12 -7.13
C VAL A 290 -15.80 12.46 -5.94
N TYR A 291 -16.39 12.66 -4.79
CA TYR A 291 -15.94 12.07 -3.53
C TYR A 291 -17.04 11.18 -2.98
N GLY A 292 -16.67 9.96 -2.60
CA GLY A 292 -17.51 9.01 -1.89
C GLY A 292 -16.85 8.61 -0.58
N ALA A 293 -17.65 8.43 0.46
CA ALA A 293 -17.18 8.01 1.75
C ALA A 293 -18.16 6.98 2.36
N TRP A 294 -17.62 5.89 2.86
CA TRP A 294 -18.33 4.84 3.57
C TRP A 294 -17.66 4.59 4.92
N PRO A 295 -18.33 4.89 6.02
CA PRO A 295 -17.86 4.51 7.34
C PRO A 295 -17.85 2.98 7.43
N ILE A 296 -16.76 2.41 7.94
CA ILE A 296 -16.60 0.98 8.16
C ILE A 296 -16.84 0.69 9.64
N PRO A 297 -17.99 0.13 10.02
CA PRO A 297 -18.27 -0.21 11.41
C PRO A 297 -17.28 -1.25 11.95
N LYS A 298 -16.92 -1.13 13.24
CA LYS A 298 -16.07 -2.13 13.89
C LYS A 298 -16.66 -3.54 13.77
N ALA A 299 -17.99 -3.68 13.87
CA ALA A 299 -18.67 -4.96 13.71
C ALA A 299 -18.41 -5.61 12.35
N PHE A 300 -18.31 -4.82 11.27
CA PHE A 300 -17.96 -5.32 9.93
C PHE A 300 -16.52 -5.83 9.89
N VAL A 301 -15.60 -5.09 10.49
CA VAL A 301 -14.20 -5.51 10.55
C VAL A 301 -14.04 -6.80 11.34
N ASP A 302 -14.69 -6.89 12.50
CA ASP A 302 -14.67 -8.09 13.37
C ASP A 302 -15.31 -9.30 12.64
N ALA A 303 -16.39 -9.09 11.86
CA ALA A 303 -17.04 -10.14 11.08
C ALA A 303 -16.13 -10.67 9.96
N ILE A 304 -15.43 -9.79 9.23
CA ILE A 304 -14.47 -10.20 8.20
C ILE A 304 -13.31 -10.97 8.85
N ALA A 305 -12.74 -10.43 9.94
CA ALA A 305 -11.68 -11.12 10.66
C ALA A 305 -12.13 -12.51 11.14
N GLY A 306 -13.36 -12.64 11.67
CA GLY A 306 -13.93 -13.91 12.10
C GLY A 306 -14.28 -14.88 10.96
N SER A 307 -14.62 -14.39 9.75
CA SER A 307 -14.95 -15.25 8.60
C SER A 307 -13.71 -15.81 7.89
N MET A 308 -12.54 -15.29 8.19
CA MET A 308 -11.26 -15.82 7.70
C MET A 308 -10.71 -16.96 8.57
N TYR A 309 -11.46 -17.35 9.60
CA TYR A 309 -11.23 -18.51 10.47
C TYR A 309 -12.27 -19.61 10.18
#